data_dadcf20ba9c137c74faacfa24d85460a
#
_entry.id   dadcf20ba9c137c74faacfa24d85460a
#
_cell.length_a   1.000
_cell.length_b   1.000
_cell.length_c   1.000
_cell.angle_alpha   90.00
_cell.angle_beta   90.00
_cell.angle_gamma   90.00
#
_symmetry.space_group_name_H-M   'P 1'
#
loop_
_entity.id
_entity.type
_entity.pdbx_description
1 polymer ?
#
loop_
_entity_poly.entity_id
_entity_poly.type
_entity_poly.pdbx_seq_one_letter_code
_entity_poly.pdbx_strand_id
1 'polypeptide(L)'
;MIDNISWLAVYPEIILMVMGCVIVLADLGVSSFRRTGTYVLTMLTLAVVAIMQAMYAANGNTVYGWSNMVVSDAMGNWLKCFATLSMMVALVYARPYSADRGMLRHGGELFSLAIFSLLGIFIMISSNHLLVLYLGLELLTLSSYAMVALRRDHEASVEAAMKYFVLGAMASGFLLYGMSMIYGATGTLDIGEIFKVIDAGETKPQILVFGLVFLVAGLAFKLGAVPFHMWIPDVYHGA
;
A
#
# COMPACT_ATOMS: atom_id res chain seq x y z
N MET A 1 -10.59 -6.60 25.99
CA MET A 1 -10.76 -7.99 25.52
C MET A 1 -10.74 -7.91 24.02
N ILE A 2 -9.71 -8.47 23.35
CA ILE A 2 -9.63 -8.46 21.89
C ILE A 2 -10.58 -9.56 21.42
N ASP A 3 -11.74 -9.19 20.91
CA ASP A 3 -12.74 -10.15 20.46
C ASP A 3 -12.21 -10.99 19.31
N ASN A 4 -12.45 -12.32 19.34
CA ASN A 4 -12.07 -13.24 18.27
C ASN A 4 -12.61 -12.78 16.89
N ILE A 5 -13.68 -12.02 16.85
CA ILE A 5 -14.29 -11.44 15.65
C ILE A 5 -13.41 -10.36 15.04
N SER A 6 -12.68 -9.57 15.84
CA SER A 6 -11.82 -8.49 15.32
C SER A 6 -10.63 -8.99 14.49
N TRP A 7 -10.14 -10.21 14.77
CA TRP A 7 -9.06 -10.83 14.01
C TRP A 7 -9.51 -11.31 12.63
N LEU A 8 -10.76 -11.75 12.48
CA LEU A 8 -11.31 -12.19 11.19
C LEU A 8 -11.27 -11.09 10.13
N ALA A 9 -11.41 -9.82 10.54
CA ALA A 9 -11.36 -8.68 9.62
C ALA A 9 -9.97 -8.45 8.99
N VAL A 10 -8.90 -8.92 9.63
CA VAL A 10 -7.50 -8.64 9.23
C VAL A 10 -6.67 -9.88 8.94
N TYR A 11 -7.26 -11.08 8.92
CA TYR A 11 -6.51 -12.31 8.60
C TYR A 11 -5.76 -12.26 7.27
N PRO A 12 -6.33 -11.75 6.18
CA PRO A 12 -5.63 -11.68 4.90
C PRO A 12 -4.39 -10.79 4.95
N GLU A 13 -4.47 -9.67 5.66
CA GLU A 13 -3.36 -8.75 5.89
C GLU A 13 -2.26 -9.40 6.71
N ILE A 14 -2.64 -10.14 7.76
CA ILE A 14 -1.68 -10.88 8.59
C ILE A 14 -0.96 -11.95 7.76
N ILE A 15 -1.68 -12.70 6.93
CA ILE A 15 -1.10 -13.70 6.04
C ILE A 15 -0.11 -13.07 5.07
N LEU A 16 -0.47 -11.95 4.42
CA LEU A 16 0.43 -11.25 3.52
C LEU A 16 1.69 -10.75 4.25
N MET A 17 1.54 -10.19 5.44
CA MET A 17 2.66 -9.70 6.25
C MET A 17 3.62 -10.85 6.65
N VAL A 18 3.08 -11.94 7.20
CA VAL A 18 3.86 -13.11 7.62
C VAL A 18 4.55 -13.75 6.42
N MET A 19 3.80 -13.97 5.33
CA MET A 19 4.36 -14.57 4.12
C MET A 19 5.37 -13.65 3.43
N GLY A 20 5.19 -12.34 3.48
CA GLY A 20 6.18 -11.37 3.01
C GLY A 20 7.52 -11.55 3.74
N CYS A 21 7.49 -11.66 5.07
CA CYS A 21 8.68 -11.93 5.87
C CYS A 21 9.30 -13.33 5.58
N VAL A 22 8.45 -14.35 5.46
CA VAL A 22 8.90 -15.72 5.11
C VAL A 22 9.57 -15.73 3.74
N ILE A 23 9.03 -15.03 2.74
CA ILE A 23 9.59 -14.94 1.39
C ILE A 23 10.96 -14.26 1.41
N VAL A 24 11.13 -13.17 2.19
CA VAL A 24 12.43 -12.51 2.37
C VAL A 24 13.47 -13.52 2.93
N LEU A 25 13.10 -14.27 3.97
CA LEU A 25 14.01 -15.26 4.57
C LEU A 25 14.28 -16.44 3.65
N ALA A 26 13.26 -16.93 2.95
CA ALA A 26 13.40 -18.03 2.00
C ALA A 26 14.30 -17.66 0.81
N ASP A 27 14.25 -16.41 0.37
CA ASP A 27 15.07 -15.92 -0.74
C ASP A 27 16.58 -15.99 -0.45
N LEU A 28 16.98 -15.88 0.81
CA LEU A 28 18.39 -16.02 1.21
C LEU A 28 18.97 -17.40 0.87
N GLY A 29 18.12 -18.44 0.85
CA GLY A 29 18.52 -19.81 0.48
C GLY A 29 18.43 -20.12 -1.02
N VAL A 30 17.85 -19.21 -1.83
CA VAL A 30 17.64 -19.44 -3.27
C VAL A 30 18.83 -18.93 -4.08
N SER A 31 19.57 -19.84 -4.72
CA SER A 31 20.72 -19.51 -5.58
C SER A 31 20.40 -19.43 -7.08
N SER A 32 19.17 -19.69 -7.50
CA SER A 32 18.80 -19.69 -8.92
C SER A 32 18.78 -18.27 -9.50
N PHE A 33 19.35 -18.07 -10.70
CA PHE A 33 19.43 -16.79 -11.40
C PHE A 33 18.06 -16.08 -11.59
N ARG A 34 17.00 -16.86 -11.81
CA ARG A 34 15.62 -16.36 -11.99
C ARG A 34 14.78 -16.43 -10.72
N ARG A 35 15.39 -16.70 -9.57
CA ARG A 35 14.70 -16.78 -8.26
C ARG A 35 13.39 -17.59 -8.31
N THR A 36 13.42 -18.75 -8.98
CA THR A 36 12.22 -19.55 -9.27
C THR A 36 11.50 -19.99 -7.99
N GLY A 37 12.24 -20.39 -6.94
CA GLY A 37 11.65 -20.78 -5.65
C GLY A 37 10.87 -19.65 -5.01
N THR A 38 11.49 -18.46 -4.92
CA THR A 38 10.87 -17.24 -4.37
C THR A 38 9.63 -16.85 -5.17
N TYR A 39 9.73 -16.86 -6.52
CA TYR A 39 8.60 -16.57 -7.39
C TYR A 39 7.42 -17.54 -7.17
N VAL A 40 7.67 -18.85 -7.16
CA VAL A 40 6.61 -19.85 -6.97
C VAL A 40 5.94 -19.67 -5.61
N LEU A 41 6.72 -19.46 -4.54
CA LEU A 41 6.20 -19.23 -3.20
C LEU A 41 5.33 -17.96 -3.17
N THR A 42 5.78 -16.89 -3.82
CA THR A 42 5.01 -15.64 -3.94
C THR A 42 3.69 -15.86 -4.67
N MET A 43 3.71 -16.53 -5.83
CA MET A 43 2.50 -16.80 -6.61
C MET A 43 1.51 -17.69 -5.88
N LEU A 44 1.99 -18.70 -5.13
CA LEU A 44 1.13 -19.53 -4.28
C LEU A 44 0.49 -18.72 -3.16
N THR A 45 1.27 -17.86 -2.49
CA THR A 45 0.74 -16.96 -1.45
C THR A 45 -0.37 -16.06 -2.00
N LEU A 46 -0.13 -15.43 -3.15
CA LEU A 46 -1.11 -14.54 -3.78
C LEU A 46 -2.36 -15.32 -4.22
N ALA A 47 -2.21 -16.54 -4.76
CA ALA A 47 -3.35 -17.37 -5.15
C ALA A 47 -4.22 -17.74 -3.93
N VAL A 48 -3.61 -18.14 -2.82
CA VAL A 48 -4.34 -18.46 -1.57
C VAL A 48 -5.08 -17.22 -1.05
N VAL A 49 -4.41 -16.06 -1.03
CA VAL A 49 -5.02 -14.81 -0.57
C VAL A 49 -6.17 -14.38 -1.50
N ALA A 50 -6.04 -14.50 -2.82
CA ALA A 50 -7.10 -14.19 -3.77
C ALA A 50 -8.35 -15.06 -3.56
N ILE A 51 -8.15 -16.38 -3.39
CA ILE A 51 -9.26 -17.31 -3.11
C ILE A 51 -9.95 -16.94 -1.79
N MET A 52 -9.17 -16.65 -0.74
CA MET A 52 -9.69 -16.29 0.56
C MET A 52 -10.51 -15.00 0.50
N GLN A 53 -10.02 -13.98 -0.23
CA GLN A 53 -10.75 -12.72 -0.43
C GLN A 53 -12.05 -12.92 -1.21
N ALA A 54 -12.03 -13.75 -2.25
CA ALA A 54 -13.24 -14.10 -3.01
C ALA A 54 -14.27 -14.81 -2.13
N MET A 55 -13.84 -15.71 -1.23
CA MET A 55 -14.72 -16.37 -0.27
C MET A 55 -15.32 -15.39 0.74
N TYR A 56 -14.53 -14.45 1.27
CA TYR A 56 -15.03 -13.42 2.18
C TYR A 56 -16.00 -12.46 1.50
N ALA A 57 -15.71 -12.07 0.27
CA ALA A 57 -16.60 -11.25 -0.54
C ALA A 57 -17.93 -11.94 -0.84
N ALA A 58 -17.89 -13.24 -1.17
CA ALA A 58 -19.09 -14.04 -1.45
C ALA A 58 -19.98 -14.25 -0.21
N ASN A 59 -19.40 -14.30 0.99
CA ASN A 59 -20.16 -14.42 2.24
C ASN A 59 -20.97 -13.14 2.59
N GLY A 60 -20.60 -11.98 2.03
CA GLY A 60 -21.33 -10.73 2.18
C GLY A 60 -21.36 -10.12 3.59
N ASN A 61 -20.63 -10.69 4.55
CA ASN A 61 -20.62 -10.21 5.93
C ASN A 61 -19.73 -8.97 6.06
N THR A 62 -20.25 -7.94 6.76
CA THR A 62 -19.46 -6.78 7.17
C THR A 62 -18.96 -6.97 8.60
N VAL A 63 -17.65 -6.94 8.80
CA VAL A 63 -17.01 -7.11 10.11
C VAL A 63 -16.15 -5.89 10.40
N TYR A 64 -16.38 -5.28 11.56
CA TYR A 64 -15.54 -4.20 12.08
C TYR A 64 -14.53 -4.78 13.07
N GLY A 65 -13.28 -4.33 12.97
CA GLY A 65 -12.21 -4.76 13.85
C GLY A 65 -11.49 -3.59 14.52
N TRP A 66 -10.81 -3.88 15.63
CA TRP A 66 -9.88 -2.97 16.29
C TRP A 66 -10.50 -1.61 16.61
N SER A 67 -11.56 -1.63 17.41
CA SER A 67 -12.28 -0.40 17.80
C SER A 67 -12.75 0.43 16.60
N ASN A 68 -13.29 -0.23 15.58
CA ASN A 68 -13.82 0.38 14.36
C ASN A 68 -12.77 0.99 13.40
N MET A 69 -11.47 0.77 13.65
CA MET A 69 -10.40 1.31 12.78
C MET A 69 -10.31 0.59 11.44
N VAL A 70 -10.77 -0.67 11.37
CA VAL A 70 -10.68 -1.53 10.18
C VAL A 70 -12.04 -2.12 9.89
N VAL A 71 -12.42 -2.16 8.61
CA VAL A 71 -13.65 -2.77 8.11
C VAL A 71 -13.34 -3.81 7.06
N SER A 72 -13.99 -4.96 7.13
CA SER A 72 -14.01 -5.98 6.09
C SER A 72 -15.43 -6.12 5.60
N ASP A 73 -15.68 -5.68 4.36
CA ASP A 73 -16.98 -5.74 3.70
C ASP A 73 -16.87 -6.43 2.32
N ALA A 74 -17.97 -6.75 1.72
CA ALA A 74 -18.01 -7.47 0.44
C ALA A 74 -17.30 -6.66 -0.67
N MET A 75 -17.52 -5.34 -0.72
CA MET A 75 -16.92 -4.48 -1.75
C MET A 75 -15.40 -4.41 -1.60
N GLY A 76 -14.91 -4.14 -0.38
CA GLY A 76 -13.49 -4.10 -0.08
C GLY A 76 -12.80 -5.44 -0.36
N ASN A 77 -13.43 -6.56 -0.02
CA ASN A 77 -12.87 -7.89 -0.28
C ASN A 77 -12.80 -8.20 -1.79
N TRP A 78 -13.78 -7.78 -2.61
CA TRP A 78 -13.67 -7.87 -4.07
C TRP A 78 -12.56 -6.99 -4.62
N LEU A 79 -12.40 -5.74 -4.14
CA LEU A 79 -11.31 -4.87 -4.55
C LEU A 79 -9.94 -5.48 -4.22
N LYS A 80 -9.78 -6.06 -3.02
CA LYS A 80 -8.55 -6.78 -2.63
C LYS A 80 -8.28 -7.99 -3.51
N CYS A 81 -9.33 -8.77 -3.87
CA CYS A 81 -9.21 -9.90 -4.78
C CYS A 81 -8.70 -9.44 -6.16
N PHE A 82 -9.29 -8.40 -6.75
CA PHE A 82 -8.85 -7.86 -8.03
C PHE A 82 -7.44 -7.26 -7.97
N ALA A 83 -7.08 -6.56 -6.89
CA ALA A 83 -5.73 -6.06 -6.67
C ALA A 83 -4.70 -7.21 -6.63
N THR A 84 -5.04 -8.32 -5.95
CA THR A 84 -4.18 -9.51 -5.89
C THR A 84 -4.01 -10.16 -7.26
N LEU A 85 -5.09 -10.33 -8.02
CA LEU A 85 -5.03 -10.87 -9.38
C LEU A 85 -4.18 -9.98 -10.31
N SER A 86 -4.37 -8.67 -10.23
CA SER A 86 -3.56 -7.70 -10.99
C SER A 86 -2.09 -7.79 -10.63
N MET A 87 -1.74 -7.93 -9.35
CA MET A 87 -0.37 -8.14 -8.89
C MET A 87 0.22 -9.45 -9.42
N MET A 88 -0.55 -10.54 -9.42
CA MET A 88 -0.11 -11.81 -10.00
C MET A 88 0.24 -11.67 -11.49
N VAL A 89 -0.63 -11.02 -12.26
CA VAL A 89 -0.39 -10.76 -13.69
C VAL A 89 0.83 -9.89 -13.88
N ALA A 90 0.98 -8.81 -13.10
CA ALA A 90 2.14 -7.92 -13.15
C ALA A 90 3.45 -8.69 -12.88
N LEU A 91 3.49 -9.58 -11.89
CA LEU A 91 4.68 -10.37 -11.57
C LEU A 91 5.04 -11.41 -12.63
N VAL A 92 4.04 -11.96 -13.35
CA VAL A 92 4.30 -12.85 -14.51
C VAL A 92 5.09 -12.11 -15.58
N TYR A 93 4.72 -10.86 -15.91
CA TYR A 93 5.43 -10.04 -16.90
C TYR A 93 6.73 -9.43 -16.35
N ALA A 94 6.73 -9.01 -15.08
CA ALA A 94 7.90 -8.39 -14.47
C ALA A 94 9.09 -9.34 -14.32
N ARG A 95 8.83 -10.63 -14.08
CA ARG A 95 9.90 -11.62 -13.83
C ARG A 95 10.91 -11.76 -14.97
N PRO A 96 10.53 -12.04 -16.23
CA PRO A 96 11.49 -12.13 -17.34
C PRO A 96 12.18 -10.79 -17.57
N TYR A 97 11.44 -9.68 -17.57
CA TYR A 97 11.98 -8.34 -17.72
C TYR A 97 13.07 -8.01 -16.70
N SER A 98 12.79 -8.28 -15.42
CA SER A 98 13.72 -8.01 -14.32
C SER A 98 14.94 -8.94 -14.35
N ALA A 99 14.77 -10.20 -14.78
CA ALA A 99 15.88 -11.13 -14.94
C ALA A 99 16.84 -10.67 -16.06
N ASP A 100 16.31 -10.27 -17.22
CA ASP A 100 17.10 -9.82 -18.38
C ASP A 100 17.84 -8.51 -18.08
N ARG A 101 17.30 -7.67 -17.20
CA ARG A 101 17.93 -6.41 -16.76
C ARG A 101 18.84 -6.55 -15.53
N GLY A 102 19.03 -7.76 -15.02
CA GLY A 102 19.90 -8.05 -13.88
C GLY A 102 19.34 -7.62 -12.52
N MET A 103 18.07 -7.20 -12.43
CA MET A 103 17.45 -6.78 -11.16
C MET A 103 17.35 -7.93 -10.15
N LEU A 104 17.25 -9.18 -10.62
CA LEU A 104 17.19 -10.38 -9.76
C LEU A 104 18.57 -10.96 -9.42
N ARG A 105 19.66 -10.30 -9.87
CA ARG A 105 21.02 -10.82 -9.70
C ARG A 105 21.45 -10.91 -8.23
N HIS A 106 21.07 -9.91 -7.45
CA HIS A 106 21.46 -9.80 -6.03
C HIS A 106 20.44 -10.42 -5.08
N GLY A 107 19.19 -10.56 -5.48
CA GLY A 107 18.11 -11.11 -4.64
C GLY A 107 16.75 -11.10 -5.33
N GLY A 108 15.76 -11.67 -4.65
CA GLY A 108 14.36 -11.68 -5.05
C GLY A 108 13.55 -10.55 -4.40
N GLU A 109 14.18 -9.43 -4.07
CA GLU A 109 13.55 -8.31 -3.36
C GLU A 109 12.31 -7.78 -4.10
N LEU A 110 12.28 -7.90 -5.44
CA LEU A 110 11.10 -7.55 -6.24
C LEU A 110 9.83 -8.24 -5.72
N PHE A 111 9.92 -9.53 -5.39
CA PHE A 111 8.76 -10.33 -4.98
C PHE A 111 8.27 -9.96 -3.59
N SER A 112 9.18 -9.75 -2.65
CA SER A 112 8.83 -9.33 -1.29
C SER A 112 8.29 -7.90 -1.25
N LEU A 113 8.90 -6.97 -1.99
CA LEU A 113 8.42 -5.59 -2.10
C LEU A 113 7.04 -5.51 -2.77
N ALA A 114 6.77 -6.37 -3.77
CA ALA A 114 5.46 -6.48 -4.37
C ALA A 114 4.39 -6.94 -3.36
N ILE A 115 4.70 -7.90 -2.48
CA ILE A 115 3.79 -8.32 -1.40
C ILE A 115 3.57 -7.20 -0.39
N PHE A 116 4.61 -6.47 0.03
CA PHE A 116 4.44 -5.35 0.95
C PHE A 116 3.66 -4.19 0.32
N SER A 117 3.84 -3.93 -0.98
CA SER A 117 3.01 -2.93 -1.67
C SER A 117 1.54 -3.36 -1.74
N LEU A 118 1.26 -4.64 -2.00
CA LEU A 118 -0.09 -5.19 -1.98
C LEU A 118 -0.70 -5.14 -0.56
N LEU A 119 0.09 -5.43 0.47
CA LEU A 119 -0.33 -5.28 1.86
C LEU A 119 -0.73 -3.83 2.17
N GLY A 120 0.04 -2.85 1.67
CA GLY A 120 -0.32 -1.43 1.78
C GLY A 120 -1.68 -1.13 1.13
N ILE A 121 -1.95 -1.67 -0.06
CA ILE A 121 -3.25 -1.55 -0.73
C ILE A 121 -4.36 -2.19 0.12
N PHE A 122 -4.15 -3.36 0.69
CA PHE A 122 -5.13 -4.03 1.56
C PHE A 122 -5.48 -3.20 2.79
N ILE A 123 -4.46 -2.65 3.47
CA ILE A 123 -4.64 -1.79 4.64
C ILE A 123 -5.44 -0.54 4.27
N MET A 124 -5.16 0.09 3.11
CA MET A 124 -5.92 1.25 2.64
C MET A 124 -7.40 0.90 2.38
N ILE A 125 -7.67 -0.22 1.71
CA ILE A 125 -9.04 -0.67 1.40
C ILE A 125 -9.83 -0.97 2.68
N SER A 126 -9.19 -1.58 3.68
CA SER A 126 -9.81 -1.91 4.96
C SER A 126 -9.93 -0.74 5.91
N SER A 127 -9.27 0.40 5.64
CA SER A 127 -9.17 1.47 6.62
C SER A 127 -10.50 2.21 6.82
N ASN A 128 -10.91 2.38 8.09
CA ASN A 128 -12.00 3.26 8.50
C ASN A 128 -11.49 4.44 9.36
N HIS A 129 -10.16 4.61 9.42
CA HIS A 129 -9.48 5.59 10.27
C HIS A 129 -8.35 6.25 9.48
N LEU A 130 -8.21 7.58 9.55
CA LEU A 130 -7.24 8.33 8.75
C LEU A 130 -5.79 7.86 8.93
N LEU A 131 -5.36 7.53 10.16
CA LEU A 131 -4.00 7.02 10.40
C LEU A 131 -3.77 5.64 9.80
N VAL A 132 -4.76 4.76 9.81
CA VAL A 132 -4.65 3.42 9.19
C VAL A 132 -4.52 3.57 7.68
N LEU A 133 -5.32 4.46 7.07
CA LEU A 133 -5.23 4.79 5.66
C LEU A 133 -3.83 5.34 5.31
N TYR A 134 -3.30 6.25 6.12
CA TYR A 134 -1.96 6.80 5.94
C TYR A 134 -0.87 5.72 6.02
N LEU A 135 -0.94 4.82 7.02
CA LEU A 135 0.03 3.73 7.17
C LEU A 135 0.03 2.78 5.97
N GLY A 136 -1.18 2.44 5.46
CA GLY A 136 -1.30 1.62 4.25
C GLY A 136 -0.68 2.30 3.02
N LEU A 137 -0.92 3.59 2.85
CA LEU A 137 -0.37 4.39 1.77
C LEU A 137 1.15 4.53 1.88
N GLU A 138 1.70 4.71 3.08
CA GLU A 138 3.14 4.76 3.29
C GLU A 138 3.82 3.41 3.01
N LEU A 139 3.22 2.30 3.44
CA LEU A 139 3.75 0.97 3.15
C LEU A 139 3.82 0.71 1.63
N LEU A 140 2.77 1.09 0.89
CA LEU A 140 2.74 1.02 -0.57
C LEU A 140 3.87 1.86 -1.19
N THR A 141 3.99 3.12 -0.76
CA THR A 141 4.95 4.06 -1.37
C THR A 141 6.39 3.74 -1.03
N LEU A 142 6.71 3.36 0.22
CA LEU A 142 8.06 2.94 0.61
C LEU A 142 8.50 1.70 -0.17
N SER A 143 7.59 0.73 -0.36
CA SER A 143 7.86 -0.43 -1.19
C SER A 143 8.12 -0.04 -2.65
N SER A 144 7.37 0.94 -3.18
CA SER A 144 7.55 1.45 -4.54
C SER A 144 8.88 2.19 -4.71
N TYR A 145 9.31 2.99 -3.73
CA TYR A 145 10.62 3.67 -3.77
C TYR A 145 11.76 2.65 -3.85
N ALA A 146 11.68 1.58 -3.05
CA ALA A 146 12.68 0.51 -3.09
C ALA A 146 12.65 -0.26 -4.41
N MET A 147 11.46 -0.48 -5.02
CA MET A 147 11.35 -1.14 -6.32
C MET A 147 11.99 -0.34 -7.45
N VAL A 148 11.91 0.99 -7.46
CA VAL A 148 12.60 1.84 -8.44
C VAL A 148 14.12 1.72 -8.29
N ALA A 149 14.63 1.51 -7.07
CA ALA A 149 16.05 1.37 -6.76
C ALA A 149 16.63 -0.05 -6.96
N LEU A 150 15.87 -1.02 -7.51
CA LEU A 150 16.34 -2.40 -7.63
C LEU A 150 17.60 -2.56 -8.50
N ARG A 151 17.80 -1.69 -9.51
CA ARG A 151 19.03 -1.64 -10.32
C ARG A 151 20.08 -0.77 -9.64
N ARG A 152 20.66 -1.29 -8.55
CA ARG A 152 21.57 -0.54 -7.65
C ARG A 152 22.83 0.00 -8.34
N ASP A 153 23.30 -0.67 -9.39
CA ASP A 153 24.51 -0.31 -10.14
C ASP A 153 24.22 0.63 -11.32
N HIS A 154 22.97 1.09 -11.49
CA HIS A 154 22.57 1.95 -12.59
C HIS A 154 22.26 3.36 -12.08
N GLU A 155 23.11 4.34 -12.44
CA GLU A 155 23.05 5.71 -11.94
C GLU A 155 21.66 6.35 -12.13
N ALA A 156 21.06 6.21 -13.32
CA ALA A 156 19.73 6.78 -13.60
C ALA A 156 18.63 6.19 -12.70
N SER A 157 18.71 4.89 -12.36
CA SER A 157 17.74 4.25 -11.45
C SER A 157 17.90 4.76 -10.02
N VAL A 158 19.14 4.93 -9.57
CA VAL A 158 19.43 5.46 -8.23
C VAL A 158 19.01 6.94 -8.11
N GLU A 159 19.29 7.74 -9.14
CA GLU A 159 18.87 9.14 -9.20
C GLU A 159 17.33 9.26 -9.20
N ALA A 160 16.65 8.49 -10.02
CA ALA A 160 15.19 8.44 -10.08
C ALA A 160 14.57 8.03 -8.73
N ALA A 161 15.11 6.98 -8.09
CA ALA A 161 14.67 6.54 -6.77
C ALA A 161 14.86 7.60 -5.70
N MET A 162 15.99 8.30 -5.69
CA MET A 162 16.26 9.40 -4.75
C MET A 162 15.29 10.57 -4.95
N LYS A 163 15.06 10.99 -6.20
CA LYS A 163 14.08 12.04 -6.51
C LYS A 163 12.69 11.64 -6.04
N TYR A 164 12.27 10.41 -6.36
CA TYR A 164 10.96 9.88 -5.98
C TYR A 164 10.81 9.83 -4.46
N PHE A 165 11.82 9.34 -3.75
CA PHE A 165 11.82 9.26 -2.29
C PHE A 165 11.72 10.63 -1.63
N VAL A 166 12.57 11.59 -2.01
CA VAL A 166 12.61 12.93 -1.39
C VAL A 166 11.30 13.68 -1.62
N LEU A 167 10.84 13.73 -2.87
CA LEU A 167 9.58 14.40 -3.21
C LEU A 167 8.37 13.69 -2.60
N GLY A 168 8.40 12.36 -2.57
CA GLY A 168 7.36 11.54 -1.98
C GLY A 168 7.28 11.69 -0.46
N ALA A 169 8.41 11.76 0.23
CA ALA A 169 8.46 12.02 1.68
C ALA A 169 7.88 13.41 2.02
N MET A 170 8.16 14.42 1.19
CA MET A 170 7.55 15.74 1.36
C MET A 170 6.03 15.70 1.17
N ALA A 171 5.55 14.97 0.16
CA ALA A 171 4.10 14.79 -0.06
C ALA A 171 3.42 14.03 1.08
N SER A 172 4.10 13.03 1.66
CA SER A 172 3.64 12.32 2.86
C SER A 172 3.56 13.25 4.08
N GLY A 173 4.50 14.18 4.21
CA GLY A 173 4.44 15.25 5.22
C GLY A 173 3.21 16.15 5.03
N PHE A 174 2.86 16.52 3.80
CA PHE A 174 1.63 17.27 3.52
C PHE A 174 0.38 16.50 3.90
N LEU A 175 0.30 15.20 3.56
CA LEU A 175 -0.82 14.34 3.96
C LEU A 175 -0.98 14.30 5.48
N LEU A 176 0.10 14.03 6.20
CA LEU A 176 0.07 13.91 7.65
C LEU A 176 -0.31 15.24 8.32
N TYR A 177 0.22 16.36 7.80
CA TYR A 177 -0.14 17.69 8.26
C TYR A 177 -1.61 18.00 8.00
N GLY A 178 -2.13 17.67 6.81
CA GLY A 178 -3.54 17.81 6.47
C GLY A 178 -4.45 17.01 7.40
N MET A 179 -4.10 15.74 7.68
CA MET A 179 -4.82 14.89 8.63
C MET A 179 -4.79 15.45 10.06
N SER A 180 -3.65 16.01 10.49
CA SER A 180 -3.52 16.67 11.79
C SER A 180 -4.42 17.90 11.91
N MET A 181 -4.56 18.69 10.84
CA MET A 181 -5.47 19.83 10.81
C MET A 181 -6.95 19.39 10.83
N ILE A 182 -7.30 18.33 10.10
CA ILE A 182 -8.64 17.74 10.15
C ILE A 182 -8.96 17.28 11.57
N TYR A 183 -8.03 16.61 12.23
CA TYR A 183 -8.17 16.23 13.63
C TYR A 183 -8.33 17.45 14.54
N GLY A 184 -7.56 18.51 14.34
CA GLY A 184 -7.68 19.78 15.09
C GLY A 184 -9.01 20.50 14.87
N ALA A 185 -9.67 20.27 13.73
CA ALA A 185 -10.99 20.84 13.42
C ALA A 185 -12.16 19.99 13.94
N THR A 186 -12.02 18.65 13.99
CA THR A 186 -13.10 17.70 14.26
C THR A 186 -12.96 16.98 15.61
N GLY A 187 -11.72 16.88 16.15
CA GLY A 187 -11.42 16.14 17.37
C GLY A 187 -11.35 14.61 17.19
N THR A 188 -11.53 14.09 15.97
CA THR A 188 -11.54 12.65 15.68
C THR A 188 -10.76 12.33 14.42
N LEU A 189 -10.30 11.06 14.30
CA LEU A 189 -9.65 10.51 13.11
C LEU A 189 -10.47 9.37 12.49
N ASP A 190 -11.59 8.98 13.11
CA ASP A 190 -12.56 8.05 12.52
C ASP A 190 -13.29 8.76 11.38
N ILE A 191 -13.28 8.13 10.19
CA ILE A 191 -13.81 8.75 8.96
C ILE A 191 -15.32 9.01 9.10
N GLY A 192 -16.06 8.07 9.68
CA GLY A 192 -17.50 8.20 9.88
C GLY A 192 -17.88 9.32 10.87
N GLU A 193 -17.12 9.45 11.96
CA GLU A 193 -17.31 10.51 12.95
C GLU A 193 -16.93 11.90 12.38
N ILE A 194 -15.85 11.98 11.57
CA ILE A 194 -15.47 13.23 10.89
C ILE A 194 -16.66 13.78 10.07
N PHE A 195 -17.32 12.93 9.29
CA PHE A 195 -18.48 13.35 8.49
C PHE A 195 -19.63 13.85 9.39
N LYS A 196 -19.93 13.17 10.49
CA LYS A 196 -20.98 13.59 11.43
C LYS A 196 -20.71 14.97 12.04
N VAL A 197 -19.45 15.22 12.47
CA VAL A 197 -19.05 16.49 13.06
C VAL A 197 -19.12 17.63 12.02
N ILE A 198 -18.77 17.35 10.75
CA ILE A 198 -18.88 18.31 9.66
C ILE A 198 -20.36 18.64 9.38
N ASP A 199 -21.23 17.63 9.29
CA ASP A 199 -22.67 17.80 9.03
C ASP A 199 -23.37 18.54 10.17
N ALA A 200 -22.94 18.36 11.43
CA ALA A 200 -23.44 19.11 12.57
C ALA A 200 -23.03 20.59 12.60
N GLY A 201 -22.08 20.99 11.73
CA GLY A 201 -21.58 22.39 11.69
C GLY A 201 -20.69 22.77 12.88
N GLU A 202 -20.20 21.80 13.67
CA GLU A 202 -19.40 22.01 14.86
C GLU A 202 -17.90 22.21 14.58
N THR A 203 -17.52 22.38 13.31
CA THR A 203 -16.13 22.51 12.89
C THR A 203 -15.68 23.96 12.80
N LYS A 204 -14.35 24.19 12.88
CA LYS A 204 -13.73 25.47 12.52
C LYS A 204 -13.43 25.47 11.01
N PRO A 205 -14.22 26.16 10.17
CA PRO A 205 -14.15 26.01 8.71
C PRO A 205 -12.78 26.31 8.11
N GLN A 206 -12.07 27.29 8.68
CA GLN A 206 -10.76 27.68 8.19
C GLN A 206 -9.73 26.56 8.36
N ILE A 207 -9.70 25.91 9.54
CA ILE A 207 -8.76 24.81 9.82
C ILE A 207 -9.10 23.61 8.94
N LEU A 208 -10.38 23.31 8.78
CA LEU A 208 -10.85 22.21 7.93
C LEU A 208 -10.45 22.42 6.47
N VAL A 209 -10.64 23.63 5.92
CA VAL A 209 -10.26 23.96 4.54
C VAL A 209 -8.74 23.81 4.35
N PHE A 210 -7.92 24.33 5.26
CA PHE A 210 -6.47 24.13 5.19
C PHE A 210 -6.08 22.66 5.25
N GLY A 211 -6.70 21.88 6.16
CA GLY A 211 -6.49 20.44 6.24
C GLY A 211 -6.79 19.73 4.93
N LEU A 212 -7.91 20.06 4.29
CA LEU A 212 -8.30 19.51 2.99
C LEU A 212 -7.33 19.90 1.87
N VAL A 213 -6.86 21.14 1.83
CA VAL A 213 -5.88 21.58 0.83
C VAL A 213 -4.59 20.77 0.91
N PHE A 214 -4.02 20.57 2.12
CA PHE A 214 -2.81 19.78 2.30
C PHE A 214 -3.04 18.30 1.99
N LEU A 215 -4.18 17.75 2.39
CA LEU A 215 -4.55 16.36 2.08
C LEU A 215 -4.66 16.15 0.57
N VAL A 216 -5.37 17.04 -0.13
CA VAL A 216 -5.53 16.99 -1.59
C VAL A 216 -4.20 17.17 -2.30
N ALA A 217 -3.33 18.10 -1.86
CA ALA A 217 -2.01 18.29 -2.44
C ALA A 217 -1.13 17.03 -2.32
N GLY A 218 -1.12 16.38 -1.15
CA GLY A 218 -0.39 15.14 -0.94
C GLY A 218 -0.92 13.99 -1.77
N LEU A 219 -2.24 13.82 -1.87
CA LEU A 219 -2.87 12.82 -2.74
C LEU A 219 -2.63 13.11 -4.23
N ALA A 220 -2.71 14.38 -4.66
CA ALA A 220 -2.43 14.78 -6.03
C ALA A 220 -0.99 14.43 -6.44
N PHE A 221 -0.02 14.60 -5.54
CA PHE A 221 1.34 14.12 -5.77
C PHE A 221 1.39 12.60 -5.95
N LYS A 222 0.76 11.83 -5.06
CA LYS A 222 0.75 10.35 -5.13
C LYS A 222 0.09 9.83 -6.41
N LEU A 223 -0.93 10.53 -6.90
CA LEU A 223 -1.61 10.21 -8.17
C LEU A 223 -0.90 10.77 -9.41
N GLY A 224 0.14 11.59 -9.22
CA GLY A 224 0.81 12.24 -10.32
C GLY A 224 -0.04 13.29 -11.06
N ALA A 225 -0.99 13.91 -10.35
CA ALA A 225 -1.83 14.95 -10.91
C ALA A 225 -1.07 16.28 -11.08
N VAL A 226 -1.40 17.03 -12.13
CA VAL A 226 -0.84 18.37 -12.36
C VAL A 226 -1.28 19.30 -11.22
N PRO A 227 -0.39 20.10 -10.62
CA PRO A 227 1.02 20.38 -10.98
C PRO A 227 2.07 19.47 -10.31
N PHE A 228 1.67 18.46 -9.55
CA PHE A 228 2.56 17.63 -8.73
C PHE A 228 3.15 16.41 -9.48
N HIS A 229 3.15 16.39 -10.79
CA HIS A 229 3.51 15.24 -11.66
C HIS A 229 4.98 15.19 -12.08
N MET A 230 5.82 16.16 -11.68
CA MET A 230 7.19 16.31 -12.21
C MET A 230 8.13 15.13 -11.92
N TRP A 231 7.81 14.29 -10.93
CA TRP A 231 8.57 13.10 -10.59
C TRP A 231 8.34 11.92 -11.55
N ILE A 232 7.18 11.89 -12.26
CA ILE A 232 6.75 10.77 -13.09
C ILE A 232 7.73 10.47 -14.22
N PRO A 233 8.15 11.45 -15.07
CA PRO A 233 9.04 11.15 -16.20
C PRO A 233 10.37 10.55 -15.74
N ASP A 234 10.97 11.09 -14.68
CA ASP A 234 12.25 10.62 -14.15
C ASP A 234 12.16 9.19 -13.62
N VAL A 235 11.08 8.88 -12.89
CA VAL A 235 10.85 7.56 -12.30
C VAL A 235 10.57 6.52 -13.39
N TYR A 236 9.73 6.83 -14.38
CA TYR A 236 9.44 5.90 -15.48
C TYR A 236 10.64 5.66 -16.41
N HIS A 237 11.54 6.63 -16.50
CA HIS A 237 12.77 6.48 -17.28
C HIS A 237 13.84 5.68 -16.52
N GLY A 238 13.92 5.86 -15.19
CA GLY A 238 14.95 5.27 -14.33
C GLY A 238 14.64 3.85 -13.83
N ALA A 239 13.36 3.45 -13.75
CA ALA A 239 12.93 2.16 -13.21
C ALA A 239 13.21 0.94 -14.10
#